data_fd9b5b9da84453e557879625715052bc
#
_entry.id   fd9b5b9da84453e557879625715052bc
#
_cell.length_a   1.000
_cell.length_b   1.000
_cell.length_c   1.000
_cell.angle_alpha   90.00
_cell.angle_beta   90.00
_cell.angle_gamma   90.00
#
_symmetry.space_group_name_H-M   'P 1'
#
loop_
_entity.id
_entity.type
_entity.pdbx_description
1 polymer ?
#
loop_
_entity_poly.entity_id
_entity_poly.type
_entity_poly.pdbx_seq_one_letter_code
_entity_poly.pdbx_strand_id
1 'polypeptide(L)'
;MNQFPASFLWGASSSAFQIEGGWDEGGKGMTVADFNSFKLSDKQADTKVASDFYHHWKEDIDLMKELGLKAYRFSLSWARIIPDGDGEVNPEGIAFYNKIIDYLIEQGICPLVTLYHFDLPYALVEKYNGWECRDLSLIHI
;
A
#
# COMPACT_ATOMS: atom_id res chain seq x y z
N MET A 1 8.51 7.58 -37.06
CA MET A 1 8.48 7.67 -35.60
C MET A 1 8.08 6.30 -35.09
N ASN A 2 8.87 5.72 -34.18
CA ASN A 2 8.49 4.44 -33.56
C ASN A 2 7.33 4.71 -32.59
N GLN A 3 6.17 4.17 -32.88
CA GLN A 3 5.01 4.23 -31.98
C GLN A 3 5.01 3.00 -31.09
N PHE A 4 4.53 3.15 -29.84
CA PHE A 4 4.31 2.01 -28.96
C PHE A 4 3.24 1.09 -29.57
N PRO A 5 3.33 -0.23 -29.35
CA PRO A 5 2.28 -1.16 -29.77
C PRO A 5 0.91 -0.75 -29.21
N ALA A 6 -0.17 -1.08 -29.93
CA ALA A 6 -1.53 -0.79 -29.45
C ALA A 6 -1.88 -1.50 -28.12
N SER A 7 -1.17 -2.59 -27.82
CA SER A 7 -1.30 -3.35 -26.56
C SER A 7 -0.44 -2.79 -25.41
N PHE A 8 0.32 -1.70 -25.63
CA PHE A 8 1.13 -1.10 -24.58
C PHE A 8 0.24 -0.48 -23.50
N LEU A 9 0.49 -0.85 -22.24
CA LEU A 9 -0.27 -0.34 -21.10
C LEU A 9 0.43 0.89 -20.51
N TRP A 10 -0.17 2.04 -20.71
CA TRP A 10 0.21 3.26 -20.01
C TRP A 10 -0.34 3.20 -18.59
N GLY A 11 0.52 3.38 -17.60
CA GLY A 11 0.13 3.24 -16.20
C GLY A 11 0.92 4.17 -15.28
N ALA A 12 0.50 4.15 -14.03
CA ALA A 12 1.17 4.83 -12.92
C ALA A 12 1.45 3.85 -11.78
N SER A 13 2.27 4.28 -10.83
CA SER A 13 2.56 3.47 -9.66
C SER A 13 2.65 4.30 -8.38
N SER A 14 2.27 3.66 -7.27
CA SER A 14 2.41 4.19 -5.91
C SER A 14 2.79 3.08 -4.92
N SER A 15 2.97 3.45 -3.67
CA SER A 15 3.12 2.48 -2.58
C SER A 15 2.30 2.90 -1.36
N ALA A 16 1.83 1.92 -0.58
CA ALA A 16 0.92 2.12 0.54
C ALA A 16 1.37 3.22 1.49
N PHE A 17 2.56 3.10 2.08
CA PHE A 17 3.05 4.06 3.07
C PHE A 17 3.27 5.49 2.52
N GLN A 18 3.39 5.63 1.19
CA GLN A 18 3.63 6.94 0.57
C GLN A 18 2.35 7.71 0.30
N ILE A 19 1.20 7.03 0.13
CA ILE A 19 -0.03 7.68 -0.30
C ILE A 19 -1.23 7.44 0.62
N GLU A 20 -1.31 6.30 1.32
CA GLU A 20 -2.56 5.91 1.99
C GLU A 20 -2.97 6.86 3.09
N GLY A 21 -2.07 7.20 4.02
CA GLY A 21 -2.48 7.80 5.27
C GLY A 21 -3.28 6.82 6.13
N GLY A 22 -4.20 7.32 6.99
CA GLY A 22 -5.03 6.48 7.85
C GLY A 22 -4.20 5.47 8.65
N TRP A 23 -3.07 5.93 9.22
CA TRP A 23 -2.04 5.06 9.81
C TRP A 23 -2.52 4.28 11.04
N ASP A 24 -3.53 4.77 11.76
CA ASP A 24 -4.15 4.18 12.94
C ASP A 24 -5.64 3.84 12.73
N GLU A 25 -6.09 3.78 11.47
CA GLU A 25 -7.48 3.53 11.11
C GLU A 25 -7.68 2.13 10.54
N GLY A 26 -8.93 1.64 10.63
CA GLY A 26 -9.32 0.33 10.09
C GLY A 26 -8.53 -0.84 10.67
N GLY A 27 -8.07 -0.73 11.92
CA GLY A 27 -7.30 -1.78 12.59
C GLY A 27 -5.87 -1.98 12.05
N LYS A 28 -5.33 -1.01 11.31
CA LYS A 28 -3.95 -1.07 10.80
C LYS A 28 -2.94 -1.06 11.93
N GLY A 29 -1.96 -1.97 11.89
CA GLY A 29 -0.78 -1.95 12.74
C GLY A 29 0.25 -0.90 12.30
N MET A 30 1.15 -0.54 13.21
CA MET A 30 2.27 0.36 12.91
C MET A 30 3.28 -0.31 11.97
N THR A 31 3.81 0.42 11.01
CA THR A 31 4.91 -0.01 10.15
C THR A 31 6.23 0.66 10.53
N VAL A 32 7.34 0.13 10.02
CA VAL A 32 8.65 0.80 10.16
C VAL A 32 8.68 2.18 9.50
N ALA A 33 7.89 2.37 8.44
CA ALA A 33 7.74 3.66 7.77
C ALA A 33 7.04 4.67 8.69
N ASP A 34 5.94 4.28 9.35
CA ASP A 34 5.24 5.11 10.33
C ASP A 34 6.16 5.48 11.49
N PHE A 35 6.81 4.48 12.11
CA PHE A 35 7.72 4.70 13.23
C PHE A 35 8.87 5.66 12.89
N ASN A 36 9.44 5.54 11.71
CA ASN A 36 10.51 6.44 11.28
C ASN A 36 9.98 7.84 10.95
N SER A 37 8.82 7.95 10.31
CA SER A 37 8.23 9.23 9.97
C SER A 37 7.86 10.05 11.20
N PHE A 38 7.44 9.41 12.30
CA PHE A 38 7.08 10.10 13.55
C PHE A 38 8.28 10.71 14.29
N LYS A 39 9.49 10.34 13.91
CA LYS A 39 10.73 10.96 14.41
C LYS A 39 11.17 12.17 13.59
N LEU A 40 10.50 12.44 12.47
CA LEU A 40 10.83 13.58 11.62
C LEU A 40 10.44 14.89 12.34
N SER A 41 11.15 15.96 11.99
CA SER A 41 10.80 17.30 12.49
C SER A 41 9.52 17.81 11.85
N ASP A 42 8.84 18.77 12.49
CA ASP A 42 7.63 19.44 11.97
C ASP A 42 7.78 20.09 10.57
N LYS A 43 9.03 20.12 10.05
CA LYS A 43 9.31 20.64 8.71
C LYS A 43 9.33 19.56 7.62
N GLN A 44 9.12 18.31 7.99
CA GLN A 44 9.14 17.17 7.07
C GLN A 44 7.77 16.50 7.03
N ALA A 45 7.33 16.12 5.84
CA ALA A 45 6.08 15.37 5.69
C ALA A 45 6.21 13.99 6.37
N ASP A 46 5.16 13.58 7.04
CA ASP A 46 5.03 12.25 7.66
C ASP A 46 4.06 11.36 6.86
N THR A 47 3.87 10.13 7.32
CA THR A 47 2.98 9.14 6.69
C THR A 47 1.57 9.13 7.29
N LYS A 48 1.26 10.02 8.25
CA LYS A 48 -0.03 9.98 8.97
C LYS A 48 -1.21 10.24 8.06
N VAL A 49 -1.08 11.26 7.23
CA VAL A 49 -2.08 11.65 6.24
C VAL A 49 -1.61 11.32 4.82
N ALA A 50 -0.31 11.58 4.52
CA ALA A 50 0.26 11.40 3.18
C ALA A 50 -0.58 12.11 2.10
N SER A 51 -1.06 11.37 1.10
CA SER A 51 -2.03 11.86 0.11
C SER A 51 -3.47 11.51 0.46
N ASP A 52 -3.67 10.92 1.61
CA ASP A 52 -4.99 10.49 2.13
C ASP A 52 -5.79 9.57 1.18
N PHE A 53 -5.06 8.72 0.47
CA PHE A 53 -5.67 7.75 -0.44
C PHE A 53 -6.64 6.80 0.29
N TYR A 54 -6.43 6.55 1.58
CA TYR A 54 -7.31 5.72 2.39
C TYR A 54 -8.77 6.22 2.37
N HIS A 55 -8.97 7.54 2.36
CA HIS A 55 -10.29 8.16 2.30
C HIS A 55 -10.72 8.55 0.87
N HIS A 56 -9.76 8.88 -0.01
CA HIS A 56 -10.02 9.45 -1.34
C HIS A 56 -9.76 8.48 -2.51
N TRP A 57 -9.53 7.18 -2.22
CA TRP A 57 -9.16 6.18 -3.22
C TRP A 57 -10.10 6.15 -4.43
N LYS A 58 -11.39 6.44 -4.23
CA LYS A 58 -12.39 6.39 -5.30
C LYS A 58 -12.22 7.56 -6.25
N GLU A 59 -12.13 8.76 -5.72
CA GLU A 59 -11.89 9.98 -6.48
C GLU A 59 -10.55 9.91 -7.24
N ASP A 60 -9.52 9.39 -6.59
CA ASP A 60 -8.20 9.22 -7.21
C ASP A 60 -8.24 8.23 -8.38
N ILE A 61 -8.97 7.12 -8.26
CA ILE A 61 -9.16 6.17 -9.36
C ILE A 61 -9.98 6.79 -10.49
N ASP A 62 -10.99 7.59 -10.20
CA ASP A 62 -11.76 8.31 -11.20
C ASP A 62 -10.84 9.27 -11.98
N LEU A 63 -9.94 9.99 -11.31
CA LEU A 63 -8.93 10.83 -11.95
C LEU A 63 -7.95 10.02 -12.81
N MET A 64 -7.51 8.85 -12.35
CA MET A 64 -6.67 7.94 -13.16
C MET A 64 -7.38 7.53 -14.46
N LYS A 65 -8.68 7.26 -14.40
CA LYS A 65 -9.49 6.97 -15.58
C LYS A 65 -9.58 8.15 -16.53
N GLU A 66 -9.81 9.36 -16.02
CA GLU A 66 -9.84 10.59 -16.82
C GLU A 66 -8.50 10.85 -17.53
N LEU A 67 -7.39 10.57 -16.86
CA LEU A 67 -6.04 10.63 -17.43
C LEU A 67 -5.79 9.54 -18.48
N GLY A 68 -6.68 8.58 -18.63
CA GLY A 68 -6.57 7.50 -19.61
C GLY A 68 -5.61 6.38 -19.23
N LEU A 69 -5.26 6.24 -17.95
CA LEU A 69 -4.41 5.16 -17.47
C LEU A 69 -5.08 3.80 -17.73
N LYS A 70 -4.26 2.81 -18.12
CA LYS A 70 -4.68 1.43 -18.42
C LYS A 70 -4.18 0.43 -17.39
N ALA A 71 -3.21 0.81 -16.57
CA ALA A 71 -2.68 0.00 -15.49
C ALA A 71 -2.32 0.88 -14.30
N TYR A 72 -2.52 0.35 -13.11
CA TYR A 72 -2.09 0.98 -11.86
C TYR A 72 -1.41 -0.03 -10.96
N ARG A 73 -0.13 0.20 -10.66
CA ARG A 73 0.63 -0.61 -9.72
C ARG A 73 0.62 0.05 -8.36
N PHE A 74 0.20 -0.68 -7.34
CA PHE A 74 0.21 -0.22 -5.96
C PHE A 74 0.65 -1.36 -5.02
N SER A 75 1.12 -1.02 -3.84
CA SER A 75 1.43 -2.01 -2.82
C SER A 75 0.31 -2.14 -1.80
N LEU A 76 0.21 -3.33 -1.22
CA LEU A 76 -0.58 -3.56 -0.03
C LEU A 76 0.25 -3.19 1.20
N SER A 77 -0.36 -2.57 2.21
CA SER A 77 0.27 -2.48 3.52
C SER A 77 0.08 -3.79 4.27
N TRP A 78 1.16 -4.50 4.51
CA TRP A 78 1.13 -5.73 5.28
C TRP A 78 0.48 -5.54 6.65
N ALA A 79 0.85 -4.46 7.35
CA ALA A 79 0.29 -4.13 8.67
C ALA A 79 -1.21 -3.74 8.62
N ARG A 80 -1.79 -3.42 7.46
CA ARG A 80 -3.23 -3.22 7.34
C ARG A 80 -3.96 -4.55 7.22
N ILE A 81 -3.33 -5.56 6.62
CA ILE A 81 -3.89 -6.90 6.42
C ILE A 81 -3.65 -7.78 7.64
N ILE A 82 -2.43 -7.77 8.20
CA ILE A 82 -2.03 -8.50 9.39
C ILE A 82 -1.32 -7.51 10.32
N PRO A 83 -2.02 -6.88 11.26
CA PRO A 83 -1.49 -5.76 12.06
C PRO A 83 -0.19 -6.08 12.80
N ASP A 84 -0.09 -7.29 13.36
CA ASP A 84 1.10 -7.79 14.06
C ASP A 84 2.11 -8.49 13.14
N GLY A 85 1.81 -8.55 11.84
CA GLY A 85 2.67 -9.14 10.81
C GLY A 85 2.61 -10.67 10.69
N ASP A 86 2.39 -11.40 11.78
CA ASP A 86 2.27 -12.86 11.83
C ASP A 86 1.07 -13.33 12.69
N GLY A 87 0.18 -12.41 13.04
CA GLY A 87 -1.00 -12.65 13.87
C GLY A 87 -2.26 -12.90 13.04
N GLU A 88 -3.39 -12.46 13.58
CA GLU A 88 -4.69 -12.61 12.96
C GLU A 88 -4.85 -11.66 11.76
N VAL A 89 -5.60 -12.13 10.75
CA VAL A 89 -5.95 -11.33 9.59
C VAL A 89 -6.99 -10.28 9.94
N ASN A 90 -6.75 -9.03 9.58
CA ASN A 90 -7.69 -7.94 9.74
C ASN A 90 -8.69 -7.90 8.57
N PRO A 91 -9.96 -8.22 8.80
CA PRO A 91 -10.98 -8.26 7.74
C PRO A 91 -11.25 -6.88 7.12
N GLU A 92 -11.07 -5.79 7.88
CA GLU A 92 -11.25 -4.43 7.36
C GLU A 92 -10.17 -4.08 6.35
N GLY A 93 -8.92 -4.49 6.61
CA GLY A 93 -7.82 -4.32 5.66
C GLY A 93 -8.04 -5.08 4.35
N ILE A 94 -8.50 -6.33 4.43
CA ILE A 94 -8.87 -7.12 3.25
C ILE A 94 -10.02 -6.45 2.49
N ALA A 95 -11.07 -6.00 3.18
CA ALA A 95 -12.22 -5.34 2.54
C ALA A 95 -11.81 -4.02 1.86
N PHE A 96 -10.87 -3.26 2.43
CA PHE A 96 -10.35 -2.04 1.84
C PHE A 96 -9.68 -2.32 0.48
N TYR A 97 -8.74 -3.26 0.43
CA TYR A 97 -8.04 -3.58 -0.83
C TYR A 97 -8.93 -4.25 -1.86
N ASN A 98 -9.90 -5.07 -1.46
CA ASN A 98 -10.88 -5.63 -2.38
C ASN A 98 -11.69 -4.52 -3.08
N LYS A 99 -12.16 -3.51 -2.33
CA LYS A 99 -12.87 -2.37 -2.92
C LYS A 99 -12.02 -1.64 -3.97
N ILE A 100 -10.74 -1.42 -3.69
CA ILE A 100 -9.82 -0.75 -4.63
C ILE A 100 -9.64 -1.61 -5.90
N ILE A 101 -9.36 -2.90 -5.75
CA ILE A 101 -9.12 -3.82 -6.86
C ILE A 101 -10.38 -3.93 -7.74
N ASP A 102 -11.53 -4.17 -7.12
CA ASP A 102 -12.80 -4.31 -7.84
C ASP A 102 -13.14 -3.03 -8.61
N TYR A 103 -12.93 -1.86 -7.97
CA TYR A 103 -13.23 -0.58 -8.62
C TYR A 103 -12.25 -0.27 -9.76
N LEU A 104 -10.96 -0.57 -9.61
CA LEU A 104 -10.00 -0.45 -10.72
C LEU A 104 -10.43 -1.29 -11.92
N ILE A 105 -10.83 -2.54 -11.69
CA ILE A 105 -11.32 -3.44 -12.75
C ILE A 105 -12.60 -2.86 -13.40
N GLU A 106 -13.54 -2.38 -12.59
CA GLU A 106 -14.77 -1.74 -13.08
C GLU A 106 -14.46 -0.51 -13.97
N GLN A 107 -13.45 0.29 -13.59
CA GLN A 107 -13.02 1.44 -14.39
C GLN A 107 -12.17 1.07 -15.62
N GLY A 108 -11.87 -0.22 -15.84
CA GLY A 108 -11.07 -0.70 -16.96
C GLY A 108 -9.58 -0.44 -16.80
N ILE A 109 -9.10 -0.31 -15.57
CA ILE A 109 -7.69 -0.14 -15.19
C ILE A 109 -7.17 -1.46 -14.65
N CYS A 110 -6.10 -2.00 -15.24
CA CYS A 110 -5.47 -3.25 -14.80
C CYS A 110 -4.74 -3.04 -13.46
N PRO A 111 -5.15 -3.69 -12.35
CA PRO A 111 -4.44 -3.60 -11.09
C PRO A 111 -3.18 -4.47 -11.11
N LEU A 112 -2.04 -3.90 -10.72
CA LEU A 112 -0.77 -4.59 -10.55
C LEU A 112 -0.37 -4.52 -9.07
N VAL A 113 -0.65 -5.59 -8.33
CA VAL A 113 -0.48 -5.60 -6.88
C VAL A 113 0.93 -6.00 -6.49
N THR A 114 1.57 -5.18 -5.66
CA THR A 114 2.83 -5.48 -4.99
C THR A 114 2.53 -5.89 -3.54
N LEU A 115 2.93 -7.09 -3.13
CA LEU A 115 2.58 -7.62 -1.81
C LEU A 115 3.33 -6.92 -0.67
N TYR A 116 4.56 -6.48 -0.90
CA TYR A 116 5.40 -5.81 0.09
C TYR A 116 6.25 -4.72 -0.55
N HIS A 117 6.30 -3.53 0.07
CA HIS A 117 7.08 -2.39 -0.40
C HIS A 117 7.70 -1.58 0.74
N PHE A 118 8.67 -2.18 1.47
CA PHE A 118 9.48 -1.58 2.55
C PHE A 118 8.73 -1.18 3.83
N ASP A 119 7.45 -1.41 3.94
CA ASP A 119 6.60 -1.07 5.08
C ASP A 119 6.35 -2.26 6.01
N LEU A 120 7.44 -2.87 6.51
CA LEU A 120 7.39 -3.98 7.44
C LEU A 120 6.56 -3.63 8.69
N PRO A 121 5.63 -4.52 9.14
CA PRO A 121 4.97 -4.35 10.44
C PRO A 121 5.99 -4.18 11.57
N TYR A 122 5.86 -3.12 12.35
CA TYR A 122 6.85 -2.81 13.40
C TYR A 122 6.90 -3.88 14.49
N ALA A 123 5.80 -4.55 14.77
CA ALA A 123 5.73 -5.69 15.67
C ALA A 123 6.73 -6.81 15.30
N LEU A 124 6.98 -7.02 13.99
CA LEU A 124 7.98 -8.01 13.54
C LEU A 124 9.43 -7.55 13.79
N VAL A 125 9.66 -6.24 13.88
CA VAL A 125 10.97 -5.73 14.31
C VAL A 125 11.18 -6.03 15.78
N GLU A 126 10.18 -5.78 16.62
CA GLU A 126 10.27 -6.05 18.06
C GLU A 126 10.39 -7.54 18.36
N LYS A 127 9.65 -8.38 17.64
CA LYS A 127 9.58 -9.83 17.89
C LYS A 127 10.78 -10.60 17.30
N TYR A 128 11.24 -10.21 16.11
CA TYR A 128 12.21 -10.98 15.32
C TYR A 128 13.46 -10.21 14.91
N ASN A 129 13.61 -8.95 15.31
CA ASN A 129 14.64 -8.05 14.78
C ASN A 129 14.51 -7.82 13.25
N GLY A 130 13.28 -7.84 12.73
CA GLY A 130 13.00 -7.62 11.31
C GLY A 130 13.67 -8.66 10.40
N TRP A 131 14.13 -8.21 9.25
CA TRP A 131 14.73 -9.06 8.21
C TRP A 131 16.09 -9.68 8.59
N GLU A 132 16.67 -9.32 9.74
CA GLU A 132 17.91 -9.94 10.24
C GLU A 132 17.66 -11.35 10.81
N CYS A 133 16.41 -11.70 11.09
CA CYS A 133 16.02 -13.03 11.57
C CYS A 133 15.63 -13.96 10.43
N ARG A 134 16.20 -15.18 10.46
CA ARG A 134 15.87 -16.23 9.48
C ARG A 134 14.41 -16.63 9.53
N ASP A 135 13.81 -16.67 10.72
CA ASP A 135 12.44 -17.13 10.91
C ASP A 135 11.44 -16.21 10.18
N LEU A 136 11.67 -14.90 10.20
CA LEU A 136 10.85 -13.97 9.43
C LEU A 136 11.00 -14.18 7.92
N SER A 137 12.20 -14.51 7.45
CA SER A 137 12.45 -14.81 6.03
C SER A 137 11.68 -16.05 5.55
N LEU A 138 11.36 -17.00 6.44
CA LEU A 138 10.63 -18.23 6.12
C LEU A 138 9.11 -18.09 6.15
N ILE A 139 8.57 -17.05 6.78
CA ILE A 139 7.11 -16.78 6.82
C ILE A 139 6.53 -16.57 5.42
N HIS A 140 7.36 -16.20 4.45
CA HIS A 140 6.96 -15.85 3.07
C HIS A 140 7.21 -16.96 2.06
N ILE A 141 7.70 -18.09 2.50
CA ILE A 141 7.89 -19.26 1.67
C ILE A 141 6.83 -20.30 1.99
#